data_74e14490ed3ba7f54d451bb08c8a3cc4
#
_entry.id   74e14490ed3ba7f54d451bb08c8a3cc4
#
_cell.length_a   1.000
_cell.length_b   1.000
_cell.length_c   1.000
_cell.angle_alpha   90.00
_cell.angle_beta   90.00
_cell.angle_gamma   90.00
#
_symmetry.space_group_name_H-M   'P 1'
#
loop_
_entity.id
_entity.type
_entity.pdbx_description
1 polymer ?
#
loop_
_entity_poly.entity_id
_entity_poly.type
_entity_poly.pdbx_seq_one_letter_code
_entity_poly.pdbx_strand_id
1 'polypeptide(L)'
;MQVVSLVGSVIALMMAWAPAHVMAADAVDLTASQKAAIGRKIWQNECAGTVDGLTSWNGGEEFPSLGIGHFIWYPAEFKGRFEESWPSFVAFAKKNGAKPPAVALEPDSPWKTKAEFQKDFKGARLASLRTWLASCVGLQTDFIIARSRAALPKILAAAPASERTRISANYQKIATTPQGFYALVDYVNFKGEGIQISERYEGQGWGLMQVLGGMKDVPSGAPAATEFAASAKRILSRRIANSPPARGEKRWEEGWHNRCNSYGRPL
;
A
#
# COMPACT_ATOMS: atom_id res chain seq x y z
N MET A 1 23.16 61.45 46.38
CA MET A 1 22.54 61.06 45.07
C MET A 1 22.59 59.54 45.01
N GLN A 2 21.42 58.91 45.26
CA GLN A 2 21.24 57.44 45.15
C GLN A 2 20.68 57.16 43.78
N VAL A 3 21.37 56.26 43.03
CA VAL A 3 20.92 55.77 41.76
C VAL A 3 20.13 54.43 41.99
N VAL A 4 18.85 54.44 41.81
CA VAL A 4 17.97 53.25 41.87
C VAL A 4 18.02 52.56 40.53
N SER A 5 18.57 51.34 40.50
CA SER A 5 18.56 50.46 39.30
C SER A 5 17.29 49.62 39.31
N LEU A 6 16.41 49.82 38.32
CA LEU A 6 15.27 48.97 38.05
C LEU A 6 15.73 47.76 37.17
N VAL A 7 15.71 46.58 37.74
CA VAL A 7 15.89 45.33 37.01
C VAL A 7 14.48 44.84 36.58
N GLY A 8 14.17 44.99 35.30
CA GLY A 8 12.94 44.45 34.72
C GLY A 8 13.12 42.97 34.41
N SER A 9 12.37 42.10 35.12
CA SER A 9 12.29 40.65 34.83
C SER A 9 11.37 40.41 33.65
N VAL A 10 11.94 39.99 32.53
CA VAL A 10 11.18 39.46 31.38
C VAL A 10 10.86 38.01 31.64
N ILE A 11 9.61 37.72 31.98
CA ILE A 11 9.11 36.32 32.05
C ILE A 11 8.84 35.84 30.63
N ALA A 12 9.73 35.01 30.08
CA ALA A 12 9.50 34.32 28.82
C ALA A 12 8.49 33.17 29.05
N LEU A 13 7.27 33.36 28.56
CA LEU A 13 6.24 32.33 28.56
C LEU A 13 6.60 31.27 27.48
N MET A 14 7.28 30.20 27.88
CA MET A 14 7.46 29.03 27.00
C MET A 14 6.13 28.31 26.86
N MET A 15 5.43 28.54 25.74
CA MET A 15 4.33 27.66 25.32
C MET A 15 4.93 26.31 24.95
N ALA A 16 4.79 25.34 25.85
CA ALA A 16 5.06 23.94 25.55
C ALA A 16 4.07 23.47 24.50
N TRP A 17 4.54 23.31 23.27
CA TRP A 17 3.78 22.67 22.20
C TRP A 17 3.76 21.16 22.52
N ALA A 18 2.71 20.69 23.17
CA ALA A 18 2.46 19.25 23.28
C ALA A 18 2.24 18.70 21.87
N PRO A 19 2.98 17.64 21.45
CA PRO A 19 2.69 16.99 20.19
C PRO A 19 1.26 16.44 20.28
N ALA A 20 0.39 16.88 19.38
CA ALA A 20 -0.92 16.29 19.23
C ALA A 20 -0.70 14.80 18.95
N HIS A 21 -1.00 13.95 19.92
CA HIS A 21 -1.08 12.52 19.71
C HIS A 21 -2.20 12.33 18.68
N VAL A 22 -1.82 12.11 17.42
CA VAL A 22 -2.75 11.61 16.41
C VAL A 22 -3.10 10.21 16.88
N MET A 23 -4.24 10.11 17.61
CA MET A 23 -4.82 8.82 17.96
C MET A 23 -4.95 8.05 16.66
N ALA A 24 -4.23 6.92 16.57
CA ALA A 24 -4.48 5.96 15.50
C ALA A 24 -5.98 5.64 15.57
N ALA A 25 -6.73 6.00 14.54
CA ALA A 25 -8.14 5.66 14.50
C ALA A 25 -8.25 4.17 14.76
N ASP A 26 -9.18 3.78 15.63
CA ASP A 26 -9.56 2.39 15.82
C ASP A 26 -10.06 1.88 14.47
N ALA A 27 -9.14 1.37 13.67
CA ALA A 27 -9.50 0.73 12.41
C ALA A 27 -10.40 -0.44 12.75
N VAL A 28 -11.48 -0.60 11.97
CA VAL A 28 -12.45 -1.66 12.18
C VAL A 28 -11.77 -2.99 12.50
N ASP A 29 -12.21 -3.64 13.58
CA ASP A 29 -11.77 -5.00 13.89
C ASP A 29 -12.40 -5.96 12.89
N LEU A 30 -11.54 -6.53 12.07
CA LEU A 30 -11.96 -7.48 11.04
C LEU A 30 -12.10 -8.88 11.62
N THR A 31 -13.25 -9.48 11.44
CA THR A 31 -13.45 -10.92 11.72
C THR A 31 -12.57 -11.77 10.81
N ALA A 32 -12.34 -13.03 11.17
CA ALA A 32 -11.61 -13.99 10.33
C ALA A 32 -12.24 -14.13 8.94
N SER A 33 -13.57 -14.14 8.86
CA SER A 33 -14.32 -14.21 7.58
C SER A 33 -14.08 -12.97 6.70
N GLN A 34 -14.06 -11.78 7.29
CA GLN A 34 -13.80 -10.53 6.56
C GLN A 34 -12.36 -10.46 6.06
N LYS A 35 -11.38 -10.86 6.87
CA LYS A 35 -9.98 -10.98 6.43
C LYS A 35 -9.84 -11.99 5.27
N ALA A 36 -10.50 -13.14 5.36
CA ALA A 36 -10.51 -14.11 4.28
C ALA A 36 -11.16 -13.56 2.99
N ALA A 37 -12.23 -12.76 3.11
CA ALA A 37 -12.85 -12.09 1.95
C ALA A 37 -11.91 -11.06 1.32
N ILE A 38 -11.21 -10.25 2.12
CA ILE A 38 -10.19 -9.31 1.65
C ILE A 38 -9.09 -10.07 0.89
N GLY A 39 -8.55 -11.12 1.48
CA GLY A 39 -7.49 -11.93 0.87
C GLY A 39 -7.90 -12.52 -0.47
N ARG A 40 -9.14 -13.06 -0.57
CA ARG A 40 -9.67 -13.56 -1.84
C ARG A 40 -9.80 -12.47 -2.90
N LYS A 41 -10.27 -11.27 -2.54
CA LYS A 41 -10.38 -10.15 -3.49
C LYS A 41 -8.99 -9.69 -3.99
N ILE A 42 -8.02 -9.59 -3.09
CA ILE A 42 -6.65 -9.25 -3.47
C ILE A 42 -6.06 -10.32 -4.39
N TRP A 43 -6.22 -11.60 -4.03
CA TRP A 43 -5.77 -12.72 -4.86
C TRP A 43 -6.39 -12.68 -6.27
N GLN A 44 -7.70 -12.42 -6.34
CA GLN A 44 -8.39 -12.26 -7.63
C GLN A 44 -7.83 -11.09 -8.44
N ASN A 45 -7.59 -9.94 -7.79
CA ASN A 45 -7.12 -8.73 -8.46
C ASN A 45 -5.67 -8.86 -8.98
N GLU A 46 -4.79 -9.48 -8.20
CA GLU A 46 -3.35 -9.52 -8.49
C GLU A 46 -2.93 -10.79 -9.25
N CYS A 47 -3.59 -11.91 -8.97
CA CYS A 47 -3.16 -13.22 -9.45
C CYS A 47 -4.27 -13.95 -10.23
N ALA A 48 -5.32 -13.26 -10.67
CA ALA A 48 -6.51 -13.85 -11.30
C ALA A 48 -7.14 -15.01 -10.50
N GLY A 49 -6.90 -15.07 -9.19
CA GLY A 49 -7.37 -16.15 -8.31
C GLY A 49 -6.71 -17.50 -8.55
N THR A 50 -5.63 -17.56 -9.31
CA THR A 50 -4.95 -18.83 -9.65
C THR A 50 -3.70 -19.07 -8.80
N VAL A 51 -3.36 -20.35 -8.61
CA VAL A 51 -2.12 -20.73 -7.92
C VAL A 51 -0.88 -20.35 -8.74
N ASP A 52 -0.95 -20.49 -10.05
CA ASP A 52 0.13 -20.11 -10.96
C ASP A 52 0.41 -18.60 -10.91
N GLY A 53 -0.64 -17.78 -10.75
CA GLY A 53 -0.52 -16.33 -10.60
C GLY A 53 0.21 -15.88 -9.33
N LEU A 54 0.37 -16.76 -8.32
CA LEU A 54 1.13 -16.45 -7.11
C LEU A 54 2.64 -16.27 -7.36
N THR A 55 3.11 -16.58 -8.56
CA THR A 55 4.49 -16.34 -8.96
C THR A 55 4.49 -15.73 -10.35
N SER A 56 4.89 -14.48 -10.47
CA SER A 56 4.87 -13.73 -11.72
C SER A 56 6.14 -12.92 -11.93
N TRP A 57 6.45 -12.63 -13.19
CA TRP A 57 7.45 -11.64 -13.58
C TRP A 57 6.84 -10.82 -14.71
N ASN A 58 6.41 -9.61 -14.40
CA ASN A 58 5.68 -8.76 -15.34
C ASN A 58 6.56 -8.27 -16.49
N GLY A 59 5.93 -7.89 -17.60
CA GLY A 59 6.65 -7.24 -18.71
C GLY A 59 7.16 -5.87 -18.30
N GLY A 60 8.45 -5.60 -18.57
CA GLY A 60 9.09 -4.33 -18.22
C GLY A 60 9.50 -4.20 -16.77
N GLU A 61 9.47 -5.28 -15.99
CA GLU A 61 10.05 -5.35 -14.65
C GLU A 61 11.32 -6.21 -14.66
N GLU A 62 12.27 -5.86 -13.77
CA GLU A 62 13.56 -6.54 -13.62
C GLU A 62 13.57 -7.45 -12.37
N PHE A 63 12.38 -7.85 -11.90
CA PHE A 63 12.20 -8.65 -10.68
C PHE A 63 10.91 -9.46 -10.73
N PRO A 64 10.86 -10.62 -10.02
CA PRO A 64 9.63 -11.35 -9.80
C PRO A 64 8.77 -10.69 -8.72
N SER A 65 7.47 -10.88 -8.86
CA SER A 65 6.44 -10.51 -7.88
C SER A 65 5.74 -11.77 -7.39
N LEU A 66 5.68 -11.98 -6.07
CA LEU A 66 5.28 -13.22 -5.45
C LEU A 66 4.11 -13.04 -4.49
N GLY A 67 3.26 -14.07 -4.39
CA GLY A 67 2.09 -14.08 -3.51
C GLY A 67 0.99 -13.14 -3.93
N ILE A 68 -0.10 -13.11 -3.14
CA ILE A 68 -1.28 -12.28 -3.41
C ILE A 68 -1.00 -10.78 -3.30
N GLY A 69 0.08 -10.37 -2.63
CA GLY A 69 0.49 -8.98 -2.49
C GLY A 69 1.50 -8.53 -3.54
N HIS A 70 1.81 -9.36 -4.53
CA HIS A 70 2.88 -9.10 -5.49
C HIS A 70 4.17 -8.63 -4.79
N PHE A 71 4.60 -9.39 -3.76
CA PHE A 71 5.79 -9.06 -2.99
C PHE A 71 7.02 -9.05 -3.88
N ILE A 72 7.67 -7.89 -3.97
CA ILE A 72 8.84 -7.67 -4.82
C ILE A 72 10.05 -8.37 -4.20
N TRP A 73 10.76 -9.13 -5.02
CA TRP A 73 12.00 -9.80 -4.66
C TRP A 73 13.09 -9.52 -5.69
N TYR A 74 14.08 -8.73 -5.31
CA TYR A 74 15.12 -8.33 -6.22
C TYR A 74 16.17 -9.42 -6.43
N PRO A 75 16.65 -9.62 -7.68
CA PRO A 75 17.87 -10.37 -7.95
C PRO A 75 19.09 -9.73 -7.27
N ALA A 76 20.12 -10.53 -6.97
CA ALA A 76 21.38 -10.03 -6.47
C ALA A 76 21.92 -8.87 -7.34
N GLU A 77 22.52 -7.87 -6.70
CA GLU A 77 23.12 -6.70 -7.34
C GLU A 77 22.13 -5.74 -8.05
N PHE A 78 20.83 -6.06 -8.05
CA PHE A 78 19.79 -5.17 -8.56
C PHE A 78 19.03 -4.47 -7.43
N LYS A 79 18.89 -3.16 -7.52
CA LYS A 79 18.06 -2.34 -6.64
C LYS A 79 17.15 -1.46 -7.49
N GLY A 80 15.87 -1.78 -7.48
CA GLY A 80 14.86 -1.02 -8.19
C GLY A 80 14.35 0.19 -7.38
N ARG A 81 13.44 0.94 -7.99
CA ARG A 81 12.82 2.13 -7.37
C ARG A 81 11.74 1.80 -6.33
N PHE A 82 11.27 0.57 -6.30
CA PHE A 82 10.22 0.13 -5.36
C PHE A 82 10.83 -0.45 -4.09
N GLU A 83 10.10 -0.38 -2.98
CA GLU A 83 10.48 -1.07 -1.75
C GLU A 83 10.40 -2.59 -1.95
N GLU A 84 11.50 -3.28 -1.66
CA GLU A 84 11.53 -4.73 -1.67
C GLU A 84 10.72 -5.29 -0.50
N SER A 85 9.71 -6.09 -0.78
CA SER A 85 8.76 -6.52 0.25
C SER A 85 8.78 -8.03 0.55
N TRP A 86 9.41 -8.84 -0.31
CA TRP A 86 9.51 -10.28 -0.11
C TRP A 86 10.24 -10.68 1.19
N PRO A 87 11.44 -10.16 1.50
CA PRO A 87 12.14 -10.52 2.73
C PRO A 87 11.33 -10.17 3.98
N SER A 88 10.64 -9.03 3.96
CA SER A 88 9.77 -8.59 5.06
C SER A 88 8.57 -9.51 5.25
N PHE A 89 7.94 -9.96 4.15
CA PHE A 89 6.86 -10.94 4.20
C PHE A 89 7.34 -12.29 4.76
N VAL A 90 8.48 -12.81 4.27
CA VAL A 90 9.04 -14.08 4.76
C VAL A 90 9.36 -14.02 6.25
N ALA A 91 9.94 -12.91 6.72
CA ALA A 91 10.21 -12.69 8.14
C ALA A 91 8.91 -12.68 8.97
N PHE A 92 7.88 -11.96 8.49
CA PHE A 92 6.56 -11.94 9.11
C PHE A 92 5.93 -13.34 9.17
N ALA A 93 5.96 -14.08 8.07
CA ALA A 93 5.40 -15.43 8.00
C ALA A 93 6.10 -16.40 8.97
N LYS A 94 7.44 -16.37 9.06
CA LYS A 94 8.22 -17.15 10.04
C LYS A 94 7.84 -16.79 11.47
N LYS A 95 7.74 -15.51 11.80
CA LYS A 95 7.34 -15.02 13.13
C LYS A 95 5.96 -15.55 13.53
N ASN A 96 5.08 -15.79 12.55
CA ASN A 96 3.72 -16.30 12.75
C ASN A 96 3.61 -17.82 12.49
N GLY A 97 4.71 -18.56 12.61
CA GLY A 97 4.73 -20.03 12.63
C GLY A 97 4.72 -20.70 11.25
N ALA A 98 4.78 -19.96 10.15
CA ALA A 98 4.90 -20.57 8.83
C ALA A 98 6.30 -21.17 8.62
N LYS A 99 6.35 -22.21 7.78
CA LYS A 99 7.59 -22.87 7.38
C LYS A 99 7.84 -22.64 5.89
N PRO A 100 8.54 -21.55 5.50
CA PRO A 100 8.87 -21.28 4.12
C PRO A 100 9.76 -22.37 3.52
N PRO A 101 9.64 -22.69 2.21
CA PRO A 101 10.58 -23.57 1.53
C PRO A 101 11.99 -22.93 1.46
N ALA A 102 13.01 -23.72 1.28
CA ALA A 102 14.41 -23.26 1.28
C ALA A 102 14.64 -22.09 0.31
N VAL A 103 14.08 -22.15 -0.89
CA VAL A 103 14.20 -21.10 -1.89
C VAL A 103 13.63 -19.75 -1.40
N ALA A 104 12.59 -19.76 -0.55
CA ALA A 104 12.02 -18.53 -0.01
C ALA A 104 12.92 -17.81 0.99
N LEU A 105 13.93 -18.49 1.52
CA LEU A 105 14.86 -18.00 2.52
C LEU A 105 16.16 -17.43 1.91
N GLU A 106 16.32 -17.52 0.61
CA GLU A 106 17.45 -16.91 -0.08
C GLU A 106 17.39 -15.38 0.07
N PRO A 107 18.54 -14.70 0.28
CA PRO A 107 18.56 -13.25 0.50
C PRO A 107 18.08 -12.46 -0.73
N ASP A 108 18.38 -12.98 -1.93
CA ASP A 108 18.02 -12.38 -3.21
C ASP A 108 17.29 -13.40 -4.07
N SER A 109 16.52 -12.92 -5.06
CA SER A 109 15.84 -13.79 -6.02
C SER A 109 16.85 -14.68 -6.75
N PRO A 110 16.66 -16.01 -6.78
CA PRO A 110 17.56 -16.92 -7.47
C PRO A 110 17.48 -16.83 -9.01
N TRP A 111 16.47 -16.15 -9.53
CA TRP A 111 16.33 -15.89 -10.95
C TRP A 111 16.84 -14.47 -11.24
N LYS A 112 17.87 -14.35 -12.09
CA LYS A 112 18.45 -13.07 -12.45
C LYS A 112 17.70 -12.37 -13.57
N THR A 113 16.97 -13.14 -14.38
CA THR A 113 16.23 -12.65 -15.55
C THR A 113 14.84 -13.29 -15.63
N LYS A 114 13.93 -12.59 -16.33
CA LYS A 114 12.61 -13.13 -16.65
C LYS A 114 12.68 -14.45 -17.42
N ALA A 115 13.68 -14.61 -18.30
CA ALA A 115 13.87 -15.85 -19.05
C ALA A 115 14.23 -17.04 -18.15
N GLU A 116 15.11 -16.83 -17.17
CA GLU A 116 15.43 -17.86 -16.16
C GLU A 116 14.20 -18.23 -15.32
N PHE A 117 13.44 -17.23 -14.87
CA PHE A 117 12.19 -17.43 -14.13
C PHE A 117 11.18 -18.24 -14.95
N GLN A 118 10.98 -17.89 -16.22
CA GLN A 118 10.07 -18.61 -17.11
C GLN A 118 10.53 -20.04 -17.40
N LYS A 119 11.83 -20.26 -17.56
CA LYS A 119 12.39 -21.62 -17.73
C LYS A 119 12.11 -22.50 -16.51
N ASP A 120 12.15 -21.93 -15.30
CA ASP A 120 11.89 -22.65 -14.04
C ASP A 120 10.38 -22.66 -13.67
N PHE A 121 9.48 -22.13 -14.51
CA PHE A 121 8.07 -21.95 -14.16
C PHE A 121 7.38 -23.26 -13.72
N LYS A 122 7.74 -24.37 -14.34
CA LYS A 122 7.29 -25.72 -13.95
C LYS A 122 8.31 -26.46 -13.06
N GLY A 123 9.42 -25.80 -12.72
CA GLY A 123 10.49 -26.39 -11.91
C GLY A 123 10.13 -26.44 -10.42
N ALA A 124 10.91 -27.23 -9.70
CA ALA A 124 10.66 -27.52 -8.29
C ALA A 124 10.67 -26.28 -7.38
N ARG A 125 11.52 -25.28 -7.67
CA ARG A 125 11.62 -24.05 -6.86
C ARG A 125 10.32 -23.25 -6.93
N LEU A 126 9.85 -22.90 -8.13
CA LEU A 126 8.60 -22.15 -8.28
C LEU A 126 7.38 -22.97 -7.85
N ALA A 127 7.37 -24.28 -8.08
CA ALA A 127 6.32 -25.17 -7.58
C ALA A 127 6.23 -25.16 -6.05
N SER A 128 7.37 -25.24 -5.34
CA SER A 128 7.40 -25.19 -3.88
C SER A 128 6.96 -23.83 -3.33
N LEU A 129 7.34 -22.73 -3.97
CA LEU A 129 6.86 -21.37 -3.63
C LEU A 129 5.36 -21.27 -3.79
N ARG A 130 4.79 -21.68 -4.93
CA ARG A 130 3.35 -21.64 -5.18
C ARG A 130 2.58 -22.47 -4.15
N THR A 131 3.02 -23.68 -3.86
CA THR A 131 2.40 -24.55 -2.85
C THR A 131 2.38 -23.86 -1.48
N TRP A 132 3.51 -23.30 -1.06
CA TRP A 132 3.62 -22.61 0.21
C TRP A 132 2.77 -21.35 0.25
N LEU A 133 2.84 -20.50 -0.78
CA LEU A 133 2.04 -19.28 -0.87
C LEU A 133 0.54 -19.57 -0.85
N ALA A 134 0.09 -20.60 -1.59
CA ALA A 134 -1.31 -21.02 -1.57
C ALA A 134 -1.76 -21.50 -0.18
N SER A 135 -0.87 -22.15 0.59
CA SER A 135 -1.18 -22.63 1.94
C SER A 135 -1.23 -21.53 3.00
N CYS A 136 -0.65 -20.36 2.74
CA CYS A 136 -0.54 -19.27 3.71
C CYS A 136 -1.18 -17.95 3.26
N VAL A 137 -2.23 -18.00 2.45
CA VAL A 137 -2.97 -16.80 1.98
C VAL A 137 -3.44 -15.93 3.14
N GLY A 138 -3.90 -16.53 4.24
CA GLY A 138 -4.27 -15.79 5.46
C GLY A 138 -3.14 -14.94 6.03
N LEU A 139 -1.93 -15.48 6.12
CA LEU A 139 -0.75 -14.75 6.59
C LEU A 139 -0.33 -13.64 5.62
N GLN A 140 -0.44 -13.87 4.32
CA GLN A 140 -0.20 -12.81 3.33
C GLN A 140 -1.21 -11.68 3.50
N THR A 141 -2.49 -12.00 3.73
CA THR A 141 -3.54 -11.01 4.00
C THR A 141 -3.24 -10.21 5.27
N ASP A 142 -2.87 -10.87 6.36
CA ASP A 142 -2.52 -10.20 7.62
C ASP A 142 -1.30 -9.28 7.46
N PHE A 143 -0.30 -9.69 6.67
CA PHE A 143 0.86 -8.86 6.36
C PHE A 143 0.48 -7.60 5.55
N ILE A 144 -0.36 -7.75 4.52
CA ILE A 144 -0.84 -6.63 3.70
C ILE A 144 -1.67 -5.66 4.56
N ILE A 145 -2.54 -6.18 5.43
CA ILE A 145 -3.33 -5.38 6.38
C ILE A 145 -2.40 -4.60 7.33
N ALA A 146 -1.39 -5.26 7.90
CA ALA A 146 -0.43 -4.61 8.79
C ALA A 146 0.33 -3.47 8.10
N ARG A 147 0.79 -3.69 6.86
CA ARG A 147 1.42 -2.65 6.03
C ARG A 147 0.48 -1.49 5.76
N SER A 148 -0.76 -1.76 5.40
CA SER A 148 -1.76 -0.71 5.15
C SER A 148 -2.05 0.13 6.40
N ARG A 149 -2.14 -0.49 7.57
CA ARG A 149 -2.30 0.23 8.85
C ARG A 149 -1.08 1.12 9.16
N ALA A 150 0.12 0.65 8.85
CA ALA A 150 1.36 1.41 9.02
C ALA A 150 1.54 2.55 7.99
N ALA A 151 0.74 2.59 6.93
CA ALA A 151 0.85 3.60 5.89
C ALA A 151 0.37 4.99 6.35
N LEU A 152 -0.70 5.08 7.16
CA LEU A 152 -1.28 6.37 7.54
C LEU A 152 -0.29 7.30 8.28
N PRO A 153 0.45 6.87 9.30
CA PRO A 153 1.46 7.73 9.94
C PRO A 153 2.52 8.25 8.96
N LYS A 154 3.00 7.41 8.05
CA LYS A 154 3.97 7.80 7.02
C LYS A 154 3.38 8.83 6.05
N ILE A 155 2.14 8.61 5.61
CA ILE A 155 1.40 9.54 4.74
C ILE A 155 1.27 10.90 5.44
N LEU A 156 0.83 10.94 6.70
CA LEU A 156 0.65 12.18 7.44
C LEU A 156 1.98 12.92 7.66
N ALA A 157 3.07 12.20 7.89
CA ALA A 157 4.40 12.80 8.01
C ALA A 157 4.86 13.47 6.69
N ALA A 158 4.57 12.83 5.55
CA ALA A 158 4.95 13.32 4.22
C ALA A 158 3.99 14.36 3.63
N ALA A 159 2.74 14.41 4.10
CA ALA A 159 1.72 15.33 3.59
C ALA A 159 2.00 16.78 3.98
N PRO A 160 1.63 17.77 3.12
CA PRO A 160 1.61 19.17 3.48
C PRO A 160 0.80 19.40 4.77
N ALA A 161 1.28 20.26 5.65
CA ALA A 161 0.64 20.51 6.95
C ALA A 161 -0.85 20.89 6.81
N SER A 162 -1.19 21.67 5.81
CA SER A 162 -2.57 22.09 5.50
C SER A 162 -3.50 20.94 5.08
N GLU A 163 -2.97 19.80 4.67
CA GLU A 163 -3.76 18.67 4.19
C GLU A 163 -3.90 17.53 5.21
N ARG A 164 -3.05 17.49 6.22
CA ARG A 164 -2.96 16.37 7.18
C ARG A 164 -4.28 16.05 7.85
N THR A 165 -4.99 17.09 8.35
CA THR A 165 -6.28 16.93 9.01
C THR A 165 -7.32 16.31 8.08
N ARG A 166 -7.41 16.79 6.84
CA ARG A 166 -8.34 16.28 5.82
C ARG A 166 -8.02 14.83 5.45
N ILE A 167 -6.73 14.52 5.20
CA ILE A 167 -6.28 13.16 4.88
C ILE A 167 -6.62 12.19 6.01
N SER A 168 -6.30 12.56 7.26
CA SER A 168 -6.62 11.75 8.42
C SER A 168 -8.13 11.52 8.58
N ALA A 169 -8.94 12.58 8.49
CA ALA A 169 -10.39 12.48 8.60
C ALA A 169 -11.00 11.59 7.50
N ASN A 170 -10.54 11.71 6.25
CA ASN A 170 -11.02 10.89 5.15
C ASN A 170 -10.62 9.42 5.32
N TYR A 171 -9.40 9.14 5.77
CA TYR A 171 -9.00 7.77 6.12
C TYR A 171 -9.93 7.16 7.16
N GLN A 172 -10.20 7.90 8.25
CA GLN A 172 -11.07 7.45 9.32
C GLN A 172 -12.49 7.16 8.82
N LYS A 173 -13.07 8.06 8.01
CA LYS A 173 -14.42 7.87 7.43
C LYS A 173 -14.55 6.59 6.62
N ILE A 174 -13.49 6.22 5.89
CA ILE A 174 -13.46 5.01 5.06
C ILE A 174 -13.24 3.77 5.95
N ALA A 175 -12.32 3.85 6.93
CA ALA A 175 -11.91 2.72 7.76
C ALA A 175 -13.01 2.21 8.73
N THR A 176 -14.17 2.86 8.79
CA THR A 176 -15.29 2.46 9.68
C THR A 176 -16.00 1.18 9.25
N THR A 177 -15.79 0.71 8.03
CA THR A 177 -16.43 -0.51 7.50
C THR A 177 -15.41 -1.49 6.94
N PRO A 178 -15.65 -2.81 6.98
CA PRO A 178 -14.77 -3.81 6.38
C PRO A 178 -14.52 -3.57 4.88
N GLN A 179 -15.55 -3.13 4.15
CA GLN A 179 -15.47 -2.78 2.74
C GLN A 179 -14.56 -1.57 2.51
N GLY A 180 -14.75 -0.49 3.26
CA GLY A 180 -13.92 0.70 3.16
C GLY A 180 -12.47 0.40 3.55
N PHE A 181 -12.28 -0.41 4.59
CA PHE A 181 -10.96 -0.85 4.98
C PHE A 181 -10.27 -1.69 3.89
N TYR A 182 -11.02 -2.59 3.22
CA TYR A 182 -10.52 -3.28 2.03
C TYR A 182 -10.05 -2.29 0.95
N ALA A 183 -10.81 -1.23 0.68
CA ALA A 183 -10.42 -0.24 -0.32
C ALA A 183 -9.08 0.44 0.01
N LEU A 184 -8.83 0.79 1.28
CA LEU A 184 -7.56 1.33 1.75
C LEU A 184 -6.41 0.33 1.55
N VAL A 185 -6.63 -0.91 1.97
CA VAL A 185 -5.65 -2.00 1.88
C VAL A 185 -5.29 -2.30 0.42
N ASP A 186 -6.31 -2.48 -0.42
CA ASP A 186 -6.12 -2.80 -1.83
C ASP A 186 -5.44 -1.66 -2.59
N TYR A 187 -5.81 -0.40 -2.29
CA TYR A 187 -5.22 0.75 -2.99
C TYR A 187 -3.74 0.95 -2.66
N VAL A 188 -3.34 0.77 -1.40
CA VAL A 188 -1.90 0.80 -1.03
C VAL A 188 -1.14 -0.29 -1.75
N ASN A 189 -1.68 -1.51 -1.80
CA ASN A 189 -1.06 -2.62 -2.53
C ASN A 189 -0.99 -2.35 -4.05
N PHE A 190 -2.02 -1.72 -4.60
CA PHE A 190 -2.16 -1.44 -6.03
C PHE A 190 -1.31 -0.26 -6.53
N LYS A 191 -1.26 0.85 -5.76
CA LYS A 191 -0.70 2.14 -6.21
C LYS A 191 0.24 2.80 -5.20
N GLY A 192 0.48 2.16 -4.07
CA GLY A 192 1.38 2.66 -3.04
C GLY A 192 0.81 3.75 -2.16
N GLU A 193 1.65 4.22 -1.25
CA GLU A 193 1.30 5.25 -0.27
C GLU A 193 1.23 6.67 -0.89
N GLY A 194 1.93 6.91 -2.00
CA GLY A 194 1.98 8.20 -2.69
C GLY A 194 2.96 9.21 -2.08
N ILE A 195 3.91 8.72 -1.28
CA ILE A 195 4.92 9.56 -0.61
C ILE A 195 6.20 9.72 -1.44
N GLN A 196 6.51 8.77 -2.32
CA GLN A 196 7.74 8.77 -3.10
C GLN A 196 7.71 9.86 -4.19
N ILE A 197 8.78 10.65 -4.27
CA ILE A 197 8.93 11.71 -5.29
C ILE A 197 9.07 11.09 -6.69
N SER A 198 9.70 9.92 -6.79
CA SER A 198 9.85 9.18 -8.06
C SER A 198 8.53 8.66 -8.62
N GLU A 199 7.47 8.58 -7.80
CA GLU A 199 6.13 8.15 -8.21
C GLU A 199 5.23 9.34 -8.52
N ARG A 200 5.73 10.25 -9.40
CA ARG A 200 5.01 11.45 -9.83
C ARG A 200 5.21 11.69 -11.31
N TYR A 201 4.18 12.19 -11.96
CA TYR A 201 4.26 12.81 -13.27
C TYR A 201 3.89 14.29 -13.12
N GLU A 202 4.68 15.18 -13.67
CA GLU A 202 4.48 16.64 -13.56
C GLU A 202 4.26 17.09 -12.10
N GLY A 203 5.02 16.51 -11.16
CA GLY A 203 4.89 16.77 -9.73
C GLY A 203 3.65 16.17 -9.05
N GLN A 204 2.76 15.51 -9.80
CA GLN A 204 1.50 14.95 -9.31
C GLN A 204 1.64 13.45 -9.02
N GLY A 205 1.49 13.07 -7.75
CA GLY A 205 1.45 11.67 -7.33
C GLY A 205 0.06 11.02 -7.52
N TRP A 206 0.00 9.72 -7.32
CA TRP A 206 -1.22 8.92 -7.55
C TRP A 206 -1.50 7.87 -6.47
N GLY A 207 -0.75 7.86 -5.37
CA GLY A 207 -0.95 6.91 -4.28
C GLY A 207 -2.07 7.30 -3.32
N LEU A 208 -2.16 6.57 -2.20
CA LEU A 208 -3.23 6.74 -1.22
C LEU A 208 -3.32 8.17 -0.68
N MET A 209 -2.18 8.83 -0.43
CA MET A 209 -2.14 10.22 0.03
C MET A 209 -2.94 11.15 -0.88
N GLN A 210 -2.73 11.06 -2.20
CA GLN A 210 -3.41 11.90 -3.17
C GLN A 210 -4.90 11.59 -3.29
N VAL A 211 -5.26 10.32 -3.17
CA VAL A 211 -6.69 9.92 -3.20
C VAL A 211 -7.42 10.46 -1.99
N LEU A 212 -6.88 10.29 -0.79
CA LEU A 212 -7.47 10.81 0.45
C LEU A 212 -7.56 12.34 0.43
N GLY A 213 -6.50 13.01 -0.03
CA GLY A 213 -6.49 14.46 -0.19
C GLY A 213 -7.49 14.98 -1.23
N GLY A 214 -7.79 14.20 -2.27
CA GLY A 214 -8.71 14.55 -3.36
C GLY A 214 -10.20 14.21 -3.13
N MET A 215 -10.54 13.60 -1.99
CA MET A 215 -11.94 13.27 -1.67
C MET A 215 -12.77 14.52 -1.37
N LYS A 216 -14.02 14.46 -1.80
CA LYS A 216 -15.07 15.40 -1.36
C LYS A 216 -15.48 15.06 0.07
N ASP A 217 -16.02 16.05 0.77
CA ASP A 217 -16.58 15.81 2.10
C ASP A 217 -17.91 15.06 2.00
N VAL A 218 -17.95 13.88 2.65
CA VAL A 218 -19.11 12.98 2.65
C VAL A 218 -19.22 12.31 4.03
N PRO A 219 -20.37 11.73 4.38
CA PRO A 219 -20.54 10.93 5.58
C PRO A 219 -19.62 9.70 5.61
N SER A 220 -19.34 9.20 6.82
CA SER A 220 -18.54 7.98 7.04
C SER A 220 -19.22 6.72 6.49
N GLY A 221 -18.47 5.65 6.31
CA GLY A 221 -18.97 4.34 5.88
C GLY A 221 -19.11 4.20 4.37
N ALA A 222 -20.22 3.65 3.90
CA ALA A 222 -20.44 3.36 2.47
C ALA A 222 -20.35 4.62 1.57
N PRO A 223 -20.87 5.79 1.95
CA PRO A 223 -20.66 7.03 1.18
C PRO A 223 -19.18 7.38 1.03
N ALA A 224 -18.39 7.23 2.10
CA ALA A 224 -16.95 7.50 2.06
C ALA A 224 -16.21 6.51 1.16
N ALA A 225 -16.56 5.22 1.19
CA ALA A 225 -15.99 4.22 0.30
C ALA A 225 -16.32 4.48 -1.18
N THR A 226 -17.54 4.93 -1.47
CA THR A 226 -17.97 5.33 -2.81
C THR A 226 -17.21 6.57 -3.31
N GLU A 227 -17.06 7.60 -2.46
CA GLU A 227 -16.27 8.79 -2.82
C GLU A 227 -14.78 8.46 -2.96
N PHE A 228 -14.24 7.56 -2.13
CA PHE A 228 -12.87 7.08 -2.28
C PHE A 228 -12.66 6.45 -3.67
N ALA A 229 -13.58 5.59 -4.11
CA ALA A 229 -13.55 5.01 -5.46
C ALA A 229 -13.58 6.09 -6.56
N ALA A 230 -14.43 7.10 -6.40
CA ALA A 230 -14.52 8.22 -7.33
C ALA A 230 -13.23 9.07 -7.34
N SER A 231 -12.68 9.37 -6.17
CA SER A 231 -11.40 10.09 -6.03
C SER A 231 -10.25 9.30 -6.65
N ALA A 232 -10.16 7.99 -6.39
CA ALA A 232 -9.14 7.12 -6.97
C ALA A 232 -9.18 7.16 -8.51
N LYS A 233 -10.37 7.09 -9.11
CA LYS A 233 -10.51 7.20 -10.56
C LYS A 233 -10.04 8.55 -11.09
N ARG A 234 -10.40 9.67 -10.44
CA ARG A 234 -9.91 11.01 -10.83
C ARG A 234 -8.40 11.11 -10.79
N ILE A 235 -7.79 10.59 -9.73
CA ILE A 235 -6.33 10.58 -9.56
C ILE A 235 -5.63 9.72 -10.62
N LEU A 236 -6.18 8.55 -10.95
CA LEU A 236 -5.60 7.67 -11.97
C LEU A 236 -5.79 8.20 -13.38
N SER A 237 -6.91 8.83 -13.71
CA SER A 237 -7.09 9.53 -14.99
C SER A 237 -6.10 10.70 -15.12
N ARG A 238 -5.88 11.47 -14.04
CA ARG A 238 -4.84 12.52 -14.03
C ARG A 238 -3.44 11.94 -14.24
N ARG A 239 -3.11 10.81 -13.59
CA ARG A 239 -1.85 10.11 -13.83
C ARG A 239 -1.66 9.77 -15.30
N ILE A 240 -2.70 9.23 -15.94
CA ILE A 240 -2.66 8.86 -17.36
C ILE A 240 -2.44 10.10 -18.24
N ALA A 241 -3.18 11.19 -17.96
CA ALA A 241 -3.04 12.44 -18.70
C ALA A 241 -1.62 13.02 -18.62
N ASN A 242 -0.96 12.89 -17.46
CA ASN A 242 0.40 13.40 -17.21
C ASN A 242 1.50 12.37 -17.56
N SER A 243 1.14 11.14 -17.94
CA SER A 243 2.14 10.11 -18.22
C SER A 243 2.88 10.38 -19.52
N PRO A 244 4.19 10.10 -19.59
CA PRO A 244 4.92 10.18 -20.86
C PRO A 244 4.25 9.30 -21.91
N PRO A 245 4.02 9.81 -23.15
CA PRO A 245 3.31 9.07 -24.21
C PRO A 245 3.88 7.67 -24.49
N ALA A 246 5.19 7.52 -24.40
CA ALA A 246 5.89 6.26 -24.62
C ALA A 246 5.47 5.13 -23.64
N ARG A 247 4.91 5.47 -22.49
CA ARG A 247 4.41 4.48 -21.52
C ARG A 247 3.07 3.88 -21.91
N GLY A 248 2.27 4.58 -22.73
CA GLY A 248 0.98 4.11 -23.22
C GLY A 248 0.00 3.74 -22.10
N GLU A 249 0.00 4.48 -20.98
CA GLU A 249 -0.79 4.12 -19.78
C GLU A 249 -2.31 4.15 -20.02
N LYS A 250 -2.78 4.84 -21.06
CA LYS A 250 -4.20 4.87 -21.44
C LYS A 250 -4.83 3.47 -21.59
N ARG A 251 -4.07 2.48 -22.06
CA ARG A 251 -4.52 1.08 -22.21
C ARG A 251 -4.95 0.42 -20.89
N TRP A 252 -4.52 0.96 -19.74
CA TRP A 252 -4.84 0.42 -18.41
C TRP A 252 -6.01 1.11 -17.74
N GLU A 253 -6.51 2.22 -18.29
CA GLU A 253 -7.51 3.07 -17.63
C GLU A 253 -8.77 2.31 -17.26
N GLU A 254 -9.32 1.55 -18.19
CA GLU A 254 -10.53 0.77 -17.95
C GLU A 254 -10.34 -0.25 -16.82
N GLY A 255 -9.24 -1.02 -16.86
CA GLY A 255 -8.92 -2.00 -15.82
C GLY A 255 -8.73 -1.35 -14.45
N TRP A 256 -8.04 -0.21 -14.39
CA TRP A 256 -7.85 0.55 -13.15
C TRP A 256 -9.18 1.09 -12.61
N HIS A 257 -10.03 1.64 -13.47
CA HIS A 257 -11.35 2.15 -13.07
C HIS A 257 -12.27 1.02 -12.61
N ASN A 258 -12.25 -0.13 -13.26
CA ASN A 258 -13.02 -1.32 -12.85
C ASN A 258 -12.60 -1.81 -11.47
N ARG A 259 -11.29 -1.83 -11.17
CA ARG A 259 -10.79 -2.13 -9.83
C ARG A 259 -11.29 -1.09 -8.81
N CYS A 260 -11.20 0.20 -9.08
CA CYS A 260 -11.71 1.25 -8.20
C CYS A 260 -13.22 1.13 -7.97
N ASN A 261 -14.00 0.74 -8.98
CA ASN A 261 -15.45 0.52 -8.83
C ASN A 261 -15.78 -0.57 -7.80
N SER A 262 -14.86 -1.52 -7.55
CA SER A 262 -15.05 -2.57 -6.54
C SER A 262 -15.02 -2.02 -5.11
N TYR A 263 -14.41 -0.85 -4.87
CA TYR A 263 -14.30 -0.25 -3.55
C TYR A 263 -15.62 0.26 -2.99
N GLY A 264 -16.57 0.61 -3.85
CA GLY A 264 -17.93 1.02 -3.47
C GLY A 264 -18.90 -0.15 -3.29
N ARG A 265 -18.47 -1.42 -3.48
CA ARG A 265 -19.34 -2.59 -3.41
C ARG A 265 -19.11 -3.39 -2.12
N PRO A 266 -20.09 -4.14 -1.62
CA PRO A 266 -19.90 -5.02 -0.46
C PRO A 266 -18.71 -5.98 -0.65
N LEU A 267 -18.12 -6.34 0.50
CA LEU A 267 -16.95 -7.23 0.56
C LEU A 267 -17.32 -8.67 0.19
#